data_a6317d92e19312c2de24292b7ab5c3b5
#
_entry.id   a6317d92e19312c2de24292b7ab5c3b5
#
_cell.length_a   1.000
_cell.length_b   1.000
_cell.length_c   1.000
_cell.angle_alpha   90.00
_cell.angle_beta   90.00
_cell.angle_gamma   90.00
#
_symmetry.space_group_name_H-M   'P 1'
#
loop_
_entity.id
_entity.type
_entity.pdbx_description
1 polymer ?
#
loop_
_entity_poly.entity_id
_entity_poly.type
_entity_poly.pdbx_seq_one_letter_code
_entity_poly.pdbx_strand_id
1 'polypeptide(L)'
;MSNELKPLHFDADYTMEEALAEAKRCLNCPKPLCRMGCPIENEIPRFIQAIAHGNFGLANDILAERTNLPAICGRVCPRENQCEGNCIMNKAKKPPINIGKLERFAADFESINELRKPKKIKQDLGRVAVVGSGPAGLSVAGDVAKLGYDVTVFEGQSEPGGVLLFGIPEFRLSKSVVRREIARLKGLGVKFVCNTFIGQDKSLDDLFAEGFDTIFIGTGTHIPQEVRMENDQITGVFQAMYLLTNVQLVENGELEKNAIPVKKGDRVVIIGGGNVAMDAARTCVRLGCESVTVADRRSQEQMPALLSEYEEARAEGVQFQWFASPVGVEGTDKVEGFKYEVMALNEDGAGIHGTGKYQVMPVDKIIIAAGHKPNARLVGEGNNLRVDEKGYILTSEEPYGMTSREGVFAGGDVVHKPATVVLAMREAKKAVDGMVKYMEIKRAMTIAEANK
;
A
#
# COMPACT_ATOMS: atom_id res chain seq x y z
N MET A 1 -40.73 2.68 5.79
CA MET A 1 -39.82 3.17 4.73
C MET A 1 -39.24 1.94 4.08
N SER A 2 -39.55 1.68 2.82
CA SER A 2 -39.00 0.54 2.07
C SER A 2 -37.48 0.72 1.99
N ASN A 3 -36.74 -0.16 2.63
CA ASN A 3 -35.29 -0.27 2.47
C ASN A 3 -34.99 -0.90 1.11
N GLU A 4 -35.31 -0.19 0.03
CA GLU A 4 -34.83 -0.58 -1.29
C GLU A 4 -33.32 -0.42 -1.31
N LEU A 5 -32.61 -1.53 -1.52
CA LEU A 5 -31.15 -1.56 -1.63
C LEU A 5 -30.73 -0.70 -2.82
N LYS A 6 -29.83 0.26 -2.58
CA LYS A 6 -29.29 1.12 -3.64
C LYS A 6 -28.50 0.28 -4.64
N PRO A 7 -28.71 0.48 -5.95
CA PRO A 7 -27.90 -0.23 -6.94
C PRO A 7 -26.42 0.15 -6.81
N LEU A 8 -25.53 -0.82 -7.05
CA LEU A 8 -24.10 -0.58 -7.13
C LEU A 8 -23.80 0.26 -8.37
N HIS A 9 -23.28 1.48 -8.16
CA HIS A 9 -22.92 2.38 -9.23
C HIS A 9 -21.45 2.21 -9.65
N PHE A 10 -21.22 2.34 -10.93
CA PHE A 10 -20.04 2.57 -11.75
C PHE A 10 -18.69 1.90 -11.42
N ASP A 11 -18.34 1.66 -10.15
CA ASP A 11 -17.06 1.07 -9.75
C ASP A 11 -17.16 -0.40 -9.29
N ALA A 12 -18.34 -1.01 -9.35
CA ALA A 12 -18.49 -2.41 -9.00
C ALA A 12 -18.11 -3.29 -10.20
N ASP A 13 -17.13 -4.19 -9.99
CA ASP A 13 -16.76 -5.17 -11.02
C ASP A 13 -17.85 -6.25 -11.22
N TYR A 14 -18.80 -6.37 -10.29
CA TYR A 14 -19.90 -7.33 -10.36
C TYR A 14 -21.25 -6.69 -10.03
N THR A 15 -22.25 -7.05 -10.79
CA THR A 15 -23.66 -6.94 -10.37
C THR A 15 -23.94 -7.94 -9.25
N MET A 16 -25.09 -7.81 -8.60
CA MET A 16 -25.52 -8.78 -7.57
C MET A 16 -25.64 -10.19 -8.15
N GLU A 17 -26.20 -10.34 -9.33
CA GLU A 17 -26.40 -11.61 -10.03
C GLU A 17 -25.04 -12.24 -10.37
N GLU A 18 -24.11 -11.45 -10.88
CA GLU A 18 -22.74 -11.92 -11.19
C GLU A 18 -21.99 -12.34 -9.94
N ALA A 19 -22.08 -11.57 -8.85
CA ALA A 19 -21.45 -11.91 -7.57
C ALA A 19 -22.02 -13.21 -6.99
N LEU A 20 -23.35 -13.41 -7.03
CA LEU A 20 -23.99 -14.65 -6.62
C LEU A 20 -23.56 -15.83 -7.47
N ALA A 21 -23.49 -15.65 -8.81
CA ALA A 21 -23.09 -16.69 -9.74
C ALA A 21 -21.61 -17.09 -9.50
N GLU A 22 -20.72 -16.12 -9.37
CA GLU A 22 -19.30 -16.37 -9.11
C GLU A 22 -19.08 -17.02 -7.73
N ALA A 23 -19.78 -16.55 -6.69
CA ALA A 23 -19.68 -17.12 -5.35
C ALA A 23 -20.10 -18.60 -5.30
N LYS A 24 -21.14 -18.99 -6.06
CA LYS A 24 -21.61 -20.39 -6.17
C LYS A 24 -20.61 -21.33 -6.83
N ARG A 25 -19.62 -20.82 -7.57
CA ARG A 25 -18.52 -21.63 -8.14
C ARG A 25 -17.56 -22.13 -7.05
N CYS A 26 -17.54 -21.49 -5.87
CA CYS A 26 -16.63 -21.85 -4.78
C CYS A 26 -16.96 -23.20 -4.19
N LEU A 27 -15.97 -24.10 -4.15
CA LEU A 27 -16.12 -25.47 -3.66
C LEU A 27 -16.16 -25.59 -2.13
N ASN A 28 -16.03 -24.48 -1.39
CA ASN A 28 -15.96 -24.47 0.07
C ASN A 28 -14.99 -25.53 0.65
N CYS A 29 -13.75 -25.51 0.21
CA CYS A 29 -12.76 -26.56 0.48
C CYS A 29 -12.49 -26.71 2.01
N PRO A 30 -12.42 -27.95 2.55
CA PRO A 30 -12.08 -28.19 3.97
C PRO A 30 -10.67 -27.69 4.34
N LYS A 31 -9.72 -27.74 3.39
CA LYS A 31 -8.36 -27.16 3.50
C LYS A 31 -8.19 -26.10 2.42
N PRO A 32 -8.63 -24.86 2.69
CA PRO A 32 -8.69 -23.80 1.69
C PRO A 32 -7.30 -23.24 1.39
N LEU A 33 -6.69 -23.65 0.28
CA LEU A 33 -5.38 -23.14 -0.16
C LEU A 33 -5.41 -21.63 -0.43
N CYS A 34 -6.54 -21.08 -0.85
CA CYS A 34 -6.74 -19.63 -1.02
C CYS A 34 -6.54 -18.86 0.30
N ARG A 35 -7.02 -19.40 1.43
CA ARG A 35 -6.77 -18.80 2.76
C ARG A 35 -5.28 -18.84 3.11
N MET A 36 -4.60 -19.96 2.87
CA MET A 36 -3.17 -20.11 3.11
C MET A 36 -2.34 -19.17 2.22
N GLY A 37 -2.81 -18.88 1.01
CA GLY A 37 -2.19 -17.91 0.10
C GLY A 37 -2.50 -16.45 0.44
N CYS A 38 -3.42 -16.18 1.37
CA CYS A 38 -3.73 -14.82 1.82
C CYS A 38 -2.78 -14.43 2.98
N PRO A 39 -1.99 -13.35 2.87
CA PRO A 39 -1.04 -12.97 3.92
C PRO A 39 -1.67 -12.71 5.30
N ILE A 40 -2.93 -12.26 5.36
CA ILE A 40 -3.69 -12.04 6.59
C ILE A 40 -4.63 -13.22 6.93
N GLU A 41 -4.53 -14.33 6.19
CA GLU A 41 -5.35 -15.53 6.38
C GLU A 41 -6.86 -15.25 6.43
N ASN A 42 -7.34 -14.42 5.50
CA ASN A 42 -8.76 -14.05 5.44
C ASN A 42 -9.65 -15.31 5.31
N GLU A 43 -10.80 -15.30 5.93
CA GLU A 43 -11.75 -16.42 5.97
C GLU A 43 -12.51 -16.57 4.63
N ILE A 44 -11.73 -16.77 3.56
CA ILE A 44 -12.18 -16.68 2.16
C ILE A 44 -13.38 -17.59 1.87
N PRO A 45 -13.37 -18.91 2.18
CA PRO A 45 -14.55 -19.73 1.90
C PRO A 45 -15.79 -19.25 2.64
N ARG A 46 -15.64 -18.79 3.89
CA ARG A 46 -16.77 -18.37 4.73
C ARG A 46 -17.46 -17.13 4.14
N PHE A 47 -16.70 -16.08 3.79
CA PHE A 47 -17.34 -14.89 3.23
C PHE A 47 -17.93 -15.13 1.84
N ILE A 48 -17.30 -15.98 1.01
CA ILE A 48 -17.83 -16.34 -0.31
C ILE A 48 -19.13 -17.15 -0.16
N GLN A 49 -19.20 -18.10 0.78
CA GLN A 49 -20.44 -18.82 1.05
C GLN A 49 -21.56 -17.88 1.57
N ALA A 50 -21.23 -16.90 2.40
CA ALA A 50 -22.19 -15.88 2.79
C ALA A 50 -22.75 -15.10 1.60
N ILE A 51 -21.89 -14.71 0.63
CA ILE A 51 -22.33 -14.11 -0.64
C ILE A 51 -23.23 -15.07 -1.42
N ALA A 52 -22.81 -16.34 -1.60
CA ALA A 52 -23.56 -17.35 -2.36
C ALA A 52 -24.98 -17.57 -1.84
N HIS A 53 -25.21 -17.33 -0.55
CA HIS A 53 -26.52 -17.39 0.10
C HIS A 53 -27.23 -16.03 0.19
N GLY A 54 -26.69 -14.97 -0.46
CA GLY A 54 -27.29 -13.64 -0.46
C GLY A 54 -27.14 -12.87 0.86
N ASN A 55 -26.31 -13.36 1.80
CA ASN A 55 -26.08 -12.68 3.08
C ASN A 55 -24.83 -11.80 3.02
N PHE A 56 -24.94 -10.64 2.35
CA PHE A 56 -23.82 -9.73 2.12
C PHE A 56 -23.34 -9.04 3.41
N GLY A 57 -24.25 -8.83 4.38
CA GLY A 57 -23.89 -8.32 5.71
C GLY A 57 -22.97 -9.28 6.44
N LEU A 58 -23.31 -10.58 6.48
CA LEU A 58 -22.46 -11.62 7.09
C LEU A 58 -21.11 -11.74 6.35
N ALA A 59 -21.11 -11.62 5.02
CA ALA A 59 -19.87 -11.67 4.25
C ALA A 59 -18.88 -10.58 4.72
N ASN A 60 -19.38 -9.37 4.94
CA ASN A 60 -18.56 -8.27 5.42
C ASN A 60 -18.16 -8.40 6.90
N ASP A 61 -19.03 -9.04 7.76
CA ASP A 61 -18.65 -9.42 9.13
C ASP A 61 -17.42 -10.31 9.15
N ILE A 62 -17.44 -11.33 8.31
CA ILE A 62 -16.37 -12.30 8.21
C ILE A 62 -15.08 -11.62 7.71
N LEU A 63 -15.18 -10.75 6.69
CA LEU A 63 -14.04 -9.96 6.22
C LEU A 63 -13.45 -9.09 7.35
N ALA A 64 -14.29 -8.45 8.15
CA ALA A 64 -13.88 -7.57 9.24
C ALA A 64 -13.20 -8.30 10.42
N GLU A 65 -13.29 -9.64 10.50
CA GLU A 65 -12.52 -10.44 11.47
C GLU A 65 -11.00 -10.35 11.21
N ARG A 66 -10.60 -10.18 9.93
CA ARG A 66 -9.21 -10.24 9.50
C ARG A 66 -8.67 -8.96 8.87
N THR A 67 -9.52 -8.06 8.39
CA THR A 67 -9.08 -6.82 7.76
C THR A 67 -9.93 -5.62 8.17
N ASN A 68 -9.27 -4.46 8.32
CA ASN A 68 -9.93 -3.17 8.49
C ASN A 68 -10.13 -2.46 7.14
N LEU A 69 -9.56 -2.98 6.05
CA LEU A 69 -9.50 -2.33 4.74
C LEU A 69 -9.97 -3.28 3.61
N PRO A 70 -11.16 -3.94 3.72
CA PRO A 70 -11.58 -4.94 2.75
C PRO A 70 -11.80 -4.36 1.35
N ALA A 71 -12.37 -3.15 1.25
CA ALA A 71 -12.58 -2.50 -0.03
C ALA A 71 -11.26 -2.16 -0.76
N ILE A 72 -10.17 -1.91 -0.01
CA ILE A 72 -8.85 -1.67 -0.56
C ILE A 72 -8.21 -3.00 -0.97
N CYS A 73 -8.23 -4.03 -0.11
CA CYS A 73 -7.68 -5.35 -0.42
C CYS A 73 -8.30 -5.92 -1.70
N GLY A 74 -9.62 -5.86 -1.85
CA GLY A 74 -10.34 -6.31 -3.03
C GLY A 74 -9.94 -5.61 -4.34
N ARG A 75 -9.27 -4.43 -4.26
CA ARG A 75 -8.81 -3.65 -5.42
C ARG A 75 -7.33 -3.82 -5.73
N VAL A 76 -6.45 -3.80 -4.70
CA VAL A 76 -5.00 -3.63 -4.92
C VAL A 76 -4.14 -4.83 -4.54
N CYS A 77 -4.70 -5.89 -3.96
CA CYS A 77 -3.94 -7.11 -3.67
C CYS A 77 -3.46 -7.80 -4.97
N PRO A 78 -2.22 -8.31 -5.00
CA PRO A 78 -1.68 -9.11 -6.10
C PRO A 78 -2.25 -10.54 -6.06
N ARG A 79 -3.54 -10.67 -6.31
CA ARG A 79 -4.35 -11.90 -6.10
C ARG A 79 -3.85 -13.09 -6.89
N GLU A 80 -3.32 -12.85 -8.08
CA GLU A 80 -2.74 -13.87 -8.96
C GLU A 80 -1.55 -14.61 -8.32
N ASN A 81 -0.82 -13.94 -7.43
CA ASN A 81 0.30 -14.50 -6.66
C ASN A 81 -0.10 -14.90 -5.22
N GLN A 82 -1.33 -14.67 -4.83
CA GLN A 82 -1.85 -14.89 -3.47
C GLN A 82 -3.07 -15.83 -3.46
N CYS A 83 -4.22 -15.34 -3.04
CA CYS A 83 -5.42 -16.15 -2.81
C CYS A 83 -5.94 -16.80 -4.11
N GLU A 84 -6.06 -16.07 -5.20
CA GLU A 84 -6.56 -16.58 -6.48
C GLU A 84 -5.54 -17.53 -7.13
N GLY A 85 -4.24 -17.19 -7.09
CA GLY A 85 -3.18 -18.08 -7.56
C GLY A 85 -3.12 -19.44 -6.83
N ASN A 86 -3.53 -19.46 -5.55
CA ASN A 86 -3.60 -20.68 -4.75
C ASN A 86 -4.99 -21.36 -4.77
N CYS A 87 -5.93 -20.88 -5.58
CA CYS A 87 -7.24 -21.52 -5.68
C CYS A 87 -7.12 -22.94 -6.23
N ILE A 88 -7.81 -23.91 -5.60
CA ILE A 88 -7.79 -25.32 -6.03
C ILE A 88 -8.26 -25.51 -7.47
N MET A 89 -9.10 -24.61 -7.97
CA MET A 89 -9.58 -24.62 -9.35
C MET A 89 -8.44 -24.58 -10.38
N ASN A 90 -7.33 -23.87 -10.06
CA ASN A 90 -6.13 -23.84 -10.91
C ASN A 90 -5.53 -25.23 -11.11
N LYS A 91 -5.54 -26.10 -10.08
CA LYS A 91 -5.07 -27.47 -10.19
C LYS A 91 -5.95 -28.30 -11.12
N ALA A 92 -7.23 -27.98 -11.20
CA ALA A 92 -8.20 -28.60 -12.10
C ALA A 92 -8.20 -27.95 -13.51
N LYS A 93 -7.24 -27.06 -13.81
CA LYS A 93 -7.15 -26.28 -15.06
C LYS A 93 -8.45 -25.51 -15.38
N LYS A 94 -9.15 -25.05 -14.36
CA LYS A 94 -10.34 -24.19 -14.45
C LYS A 94 -9.99 -22.81 -13.94
N PRO A 95 -10.66 -21.73 -14.44
CA PRO A 95 -10.45 -20.39 -13.92
C PRO A 95 -10.65 -20.35 -12.40
N PRO A 96 -9.73 -19.74 -11.63
CA PRO A 96 -9.88 -19.57 -10.19
C PRO A 96 -11.14 -18.80 -9.87
N ILE A 97 -11.55 -18.82 -8.60
CA ILE A 97 -12.59 -17.93 -8.12
C ILE A 97 -12.03 -16.50 -8.08
N ASN A 98 -12.76 -15.52 -8.58
CA ASN A 98 -12.41 -14.10 -8.54
C ASN A 98 -12.62 -13.55 -7.11
N ILE A 99 -11.76 -13.95 -6.19
CA ILE A 99 -11.88 -13.68 -4.74
C ILE A 99 -11.87 -12.18 -4.46
N GLY A 100 -10.95 -11.45 -5.10
CA GLY A 100 -10.85 -10.01 -4.90
C GLY A 100 -12.07 -9.24 -5.41
N LYS A 101 -12.68 -9.66 -6.54
CA LYS A 101 -13.93 -9.05 -7.02
C LYS A 101 -15.09 -9.31 -6.05
N LEU A 102 -15.16 -10.50 -5.44
CA LEU A 102 -16.15 -10.82 -4.43
C LEU A 102 -15.91 -10.04 -3.11
N GLU A 103 -14.66 -9.89 -2.69
CA GLU A 103 -14.29 -9.06 -1.53
C GLU A 103 -14.66 -7.60 -1.76
N ARG A 104 -14.31 -7.06 -2.93
CA ARG A 104 -14.68 -5.71 -3.37
C ARG A 104 -16.20 -5.53 -3.36
N PHE A 105 -16.94 -6.46 -3.99
CA PHE A 105 -18.39 -6.44 -4.04
C PHE A 105 -19.00 -6.38 -2.63
N ALA A 106 -18.60 -7.27 -1.72
CA ALA A 106 -19.14 -7.31 -0.37
C ALA A 106 -18.90 -6.00 0.40
N ALA A 107 -17.68 -5.45 0.31
CA ALA A 107 -17.32 -4.21 0.99
C ALA A 107 -18.04 -2.98 0.41
N ASP A 108 -18.19 -2.91 -0.90
CA ASP A 108 -18.91 -1.80 -1.56
C ASP A 108 -20.41 -1.89 -1.31
N PHE A 109 -21.00 -3.09 -1.39
CA PHE A 109 -22.43 -3.30 -1.14
C PHE A 109 -22.83 -2.88 0.27
N GLU A 110 -22.04 -3.26 1.27
CA GLU A 110 -22.29 -2.85 2.65
C GLU A 110 -22.27 -1.34 2.82
N SER A 111 -21.26 -0.71 2.23
CA SER A 111 -21.07 0.73 2.36
C SER A 111 -22.17 1.55 1.65
N ILE A 112 -22.54 1.16 0.42
CA ILE A 112 -23.55 1.87 -0.37
C ILE A 112 -24.94 1.77 0.30
N ASN A 113 -25.22 0.65 0.91
CA ASN A 113 -26.52 0.40 1.56
C ASN A 113 -26.53 0.75 3.05
N GLU A 114 -25.43 1.28 3.57
CA GLU A 114 -25.28 1.67 4.99
C GLU A 114 -25.76 0.57 5.96
N LEU A 115 -25.45 -0.68 5.65
CA LEU A 115 -25.95 -1.84 6.40
C LEU A 115 -25.45 -1.85 7.85
N ARG A 116 -24.37 -1.11 8.13
CA ARG A 116 -23.78 -1.04 9.47
C ARG A 116 -23.37 0.38 9.84
N LYS A 117 -23.61 0.68 11.10
CA LYS A 117 -22.94 1.79 11.79
C LYS A 117 -21.83 1.20 12.65
N PRO A 118 -20.60 1.73 12.60
CA PRO A 118 -19.54 1.31 13.50
C PRO A 118 -20.02 1.36 14.94
N LYS A 119 -19.88 0.25 15.67
CA LYS A 119 -20.26 0.21 17.07
C LYS A 119 -19.16 0.91 17.87
N LYS A 120 -19.48 2.01 18.54
CA LYS A 120 -18.54 2.62 19.47
C LYS A 120 -18.18 1.63 20.57
N ILE A 121 -16.90 1.34 20.70
CA ILE A 121 -16.35 0.50 21.76
C ILE A 121 -15.87 1.44 22.87
N LYS A 122 -16.08 1.08 24.12
CA LYS A 122 -15.55 1.84 25.24
C LYS A 122 -14.03 1.80 25.21
N GLN A 123 -13.41 2.96 25.22
CA GLN A 123 -11.95 3.11 25.08
C GLN A 123 -11.34 3.50 26.44
N ASP A 124 -11.14 2.52 27.31
CA ASP A 124 -10.65 2.70 28.68
C ASP A 124 -9.50 1.77 29.08
N LEU A 125 -8.91 1.07 28.10
CA LEU A 125 -7.79 0.15 28.36
C LEU A 125 -6.41 0.81 28.30
N GLY A 126 -6.30 2.03 27.75
CA GLY A 126 -5.07 2.78 27.62
C GLY A 126 -5.04 3.58 26.31
N ARG A 127 -3.96 4.33 26.08
CA ARG A 127 -3.80 5.24 24.95
C ARG A 127 -2.67 4.81 24.03
N VAL A 128 -2.97 4.73 22.74
CA VAL A 128 -2.03 4.28 21.69
C VAL A 128 -1.80 5.40 20.68
N ALA A 129 -0.54 5.77 20.47
CA ALA A 129 -0.15 6.63 19.36
C ALA A 129 0.28 5.78 18.16
N VAL A 130 -0.21 6.13 16.98
CA VAL A 130 0.19 5.50 15.71
C VAL A 130 0.83 6.57 14.84
N VAL A 131 2.07 6.37 14.42
CA VAL A 131 2.83 7.30 13.58
C VAL A 131 2.80 6.81 12.13
N GLY A 132 2.10 7.58 11.28
CA GLY A 132 1.84 7.23 9.88
C GLY A 132 0.48 6.54 9.69
N SER A 133 -0.25 7.01 8.69
CA SER A 133 -1.61 6.55 8.35
C SER A 133 -1.66 5.70 7.09
N GLY A 134 -0.55 5.09 6.69
CA GLY A 134 -0.52 4.10 5.61
C GLY A 134 -1.19 2.77 6.00
N PRO A 135 -1.13 1.74 5.14
CA PRO A 135 -1.79 0.45 5.38
C PRO A 135 -1.48 -0.17 6.75
N ALA A 136 -0.22 -0.10 7.19
CA ALA A 136 0.21 -0.63 8.49
C ALA A 136 -0.44 0.14 9.64
N GLY A 137 -0.33 1.48 9.63
CA GLY A 137 -0.90 2.33 10.68
C GLY A 137 -2.41 2.23 10.78
N LEU A 138 -3.13 2.24 9.64
CA LEU A 138 -4.59 2.07 9.62
C LEU A 138 -5.02 0.70 10.15
N SER A 139 -4.24 -0.36 9.87
CA SER A 139 -4.52 -1.70 10.40
C SER A 139 -4.34 -1.77 11.90
N VAL A 140 -3.22 -1.26 12.44
CA VAL A 140 -3.00 -1.20 13.89
C VAL A 140 -4.09 -0.36 14.55
N ALA A 141 -4.37 0.84 14.01
CA ALA A 141 -5.36 1.75 14.59
C ALA A 141 -6.75 1.08 14.70
N GLY A 142 -7.17 0.36 13.65
CA GLY A 142 -8.46 -0.33 13.65
C GLY A 142 -8.48 -1.53 14.61
N ASP A 143 -7.44 -2.36 14.62
CA ASP A 143 -7.38 -3.55 15.46
C ASP A 143 -7.31 -3.17 16.96
N VAL A 144 -6.48 -2.20 17.31
CA VAL A 144 -6.31 -1.74 18.70
C VAL A 144 -7.56 -1.00 19.20
N ALA A 145 -8.22 -0.21 18.35
CA ALA A 145 -9.48 0.46 18.70
C ALA A 145 -10.62 -0.56 18.95
N LYS A 146 -10.68 -1.64 18.17
CA LYS A 146 -11.65 -2.75 18.39
C LYS A 146 -11.43 -3.46 19.72
N LEU A 147 -10.22 -3.43 20.27
CA LEU A 147 -9.89 -4.02 21.58
C LEU A 147 -10.21 -3.09 22.75
N GLY A 148 -10.56 -1.81 22.53
CA GLY A 148 -10.96 -0.88 23.58
C GLY A 148 -9.89 0.12 24.01
N TYR A 149 -8.85 0.32 23.20
CA TYR A 149 -7.83 1.36 23.43
C TYR A 149 -8.21 2.68 22.76
N ASP A 150 -7.81 3.81 23.37
CA ASP A 150 -7.94 5.15 22.80
C ASP A 150 -6.78 5.40 21.81
N VAL A 151 -7.11 5.46 20.53
CA VAL A 151 -6.11 5.51 19.45
C VAL A 151 -6.07 6.87 18.78
N THR A 152 -4.86 7.43 18.67
CA THR A 152 -4.59 8.63 17.88
C THR A 152 -3.54 8.33 16.83
N VAL A 153 -3.88 8.59 15.57
CA VAL A 153 -2.99 8.46 14.40
C VAL A 153 -2.43 9.83 14.05
N PHE A 154 -1.11 9.95 14.02
CA PHE A 154 -0.39 11.15 13.59
C PHE A 154 0.06 10.97 12.15
N GLU A 155 -0.25 11.94 11.30
CA GLU A 155 0.04 11.93 9.87
C GLU A 155 0.71 13.24 9.45
N GLY A 156 1.81 13.15 8.70
CA GLY A 156 2.54 14.33 8.20
C GLY A 156 1.81 15.05 7.06
N GLN A 157 0.97 14.34 6.32
CA GLN A 157 0.20 14.92 5.20
C GLN A 157 -1.09 15.58 5.70
N SER A 158 -1.75 16.32 4.79
CA SER A 158 -3.03 16.99 5.02
C SER A 158 -4.20 16.04 5.27
N GLU A 159 -4.15 14.85 4.66
CA GLU A 159 -5.14 13.78 4.81
C GLU A 159 -4.48 12.45 5.20
N PRO A 160 -5.17 11.59 5.96
CA PRO A 160 -4.68 10.27 6.27
C PRO A 160 -4.88 9.31 5.10
N GLY A 161 -3.96 8.35 4.93
CA GLY A 161 -4.05 7.31 3.90
C GLY A 161 -2.69 6.87 3.35
N GLY A 162 -1.65 7.69 3.52
CA GLY A 162 -0.30 7.39 3.05
C GLY A 162 -0.29 7.04 1.56
N VAL A 163 0.41 5.96 1.18
CA VAL A 163 0.51 5.50 -0.21
C VAL A 163 -0.85 5.18 -0.86
N LEU A 164 -1.87 4.80 -0.08
CA LEU A 164 -3.22 4.53 -0.60
C LEU A 164 -3.86 5.79 -1.20
N LEU A 165 -3.61 6.93 -0.58
CA LEU A 165 -4.14 8.22 -1.03
C LEU A 165 -3.20 8.90 -2.03
N PHE A 166 -1.89 8.97 -1.72
CA PHE A 166 -0.94 9.80 -2.44
C PHE A 166 -0.04 9.05 -3.43
N GLY A 167 -0.02 7.71 -3.40
CA GLY A 167 0.86 6.91 -4.24
C GLY A 167 0.14 6.07 -5.29
N ILE A 168 -0.97 5.42 -4.95
CA ILE A 168 -1.74 4.60 -5.89
C ILE A 168 -2.68 5.52 -6.68
N PRO A 169 -2.68 5.54 -8.02
CA PRO A 169 -3.54 6.42 -8.82
C PRO A 169 -5.04 6.16 -8.63
N GLU A 170 -5.86 7.20 -8.90
CA GLU A 170 -7.34 7.13 -8.81
C GLU A 170 -7.93 6.00 -9.64
N PHE A 171 -7.40 5.72 -10.83
CA PHE A 171 -7.90 4.67 -11.73
C PHE A 171 -7.67 3.23 -11.22
N ARG A 172 -6.77 3.03 -10.22
CA ARG A 172 -6.56 1.75 -9.53
C ARG A 172 -7.27 1.69 -8.18
N LEU A 173 -7.26 2.80 -7.46
CA LEU A 173 -7.84 2.90 -6.12
C LEU A 173 -8.48 4.28 -5.95
N SER A 174 -9.80 4.33 -6.10
CA SER A 174 -10.55 5.56 -5.90
C SER A 174 -10.33 6.12 -4.49
N LYS A 175 -10.05 7.43 -4.41
CA LYS A 175 -9.80 8.10 -3.13
C LYS A 175 -11.06 8.17 -2.27
N SER A 176 -12.22 8.13 -2.89
CA SER A 176 -13.49 8.01 -2.18
C SER A 176 -13.56 6.72 -1.37
N VAL A 177 -13.02 5.61 -1.91
CA VAL A 177 -12.92 4.31 -1.18
C VAL A 177 -11.97 4.44 0.00
N VAL A 178 -10.80 5.04 -0.18
CA VAL A 178 -9.83 5.24 0.91
C VAL A 178 -10.43 6.09 2.03
N ARG A 179 -11.03 7.23 1.67
CA ARG A 179 -11.70 8.14 2.63
C ARG A 179 -12.83 7.45 3.38
N ARG A 180 -13.57 6.57 2.72
CA ARG A 180 -14.64 5.75 3.30
C ARG A 180 -14.10 4.78 4.36
N GLU A 181 -13.03 4.06 4.07
CA GLU A 181 -12.40 3.15 5.05
C GLU A 181 -11.86 3.93 6.26
N ILE A 182 -11.25 5.10 6.04
CA ILE A 182 -10.81 6.00 7.12
C ILE A 182 -12.01 6.49 7.94
N ALA A 183 -13.12 6.86 7.30
CA ALA A 183 -14.34 7.26 8.01
C ALA A 183 -14.90 6.14 8.90
N ARG A 184 -14.80 4.86 8.47
CA ARG A 184 -15.13 3.70 9.32
C ARG A 184 -14.26 3.63 10.57
N LEU A 185 -12.95 3.86 10.44
CA LEU A 185 -12.03 3.90 11.58
C LEU A 185 -12.35 5.07 12.54
N LYS A 186 -12.66 6.26 11.99
CA LYS A 186 -13.18 7.38 12.79
C LYS A 186 -14.46 7.01 13.55
N GLY A 187 -15.34 6.26 12.90
CA GLY A 187 -16.57 5.74 13.53
C GLY A 187 -16.32 4.76 14.68
N LEU A 188 -15.19 4.04 14.68
CA LEU A 188 -14.74 3.20 15.80
C LEU A 188 -14.14 4.03 16.97
N GLY A 189 -13.91 5.33 16.77
CA GLY A 189 -13.31 6.23 17.76
C GLY A 189 -11.85 6.58 17.50
N VAL A 190 -11.25 6.10 16.41
CA VAL A 190 -9.86 6.48 16.04
C VAL A 190 -9.79 7.97 15.72
N LYS A 191 -8.86 8.67 16.35
CA LYS A 191 -8.56 10.09 16.13
C LYS A 191 -7.44 10.22 15.11
N PHE A 192 -7.50 11.24 14.25
CA PHE A 192 -6.45 11.56 13.27
C PHE A 192 -5.97 12.98 13.48
N VAL A 193 -4.66 13.16 13.59
CA VAL A 193 -3.97 14.44 13.71
C VAL A 193 -3.06 14.57 12.49
N CYS A 194 -3.53 15.28 11.48
CA CYS A 194 -2.80 15.53 10.23
C CYS A 194 -1.86 16.72 10.35
N ASN A 195 -1.04 16.97 9.31
CA ASN A 195 -0.02 18.02 9.29
C ASN A 195 0.89 17.98 10.53
N THR A 196 1.20 16.77 11.02
CA THR A 196 2.04 16.58 12.21
C THR A 196 3.10 15.51 11.90
N PHE A 197 4.32 15.94 11.72
CA PHE A 197 5.45 15.09 11.41
C PHE A 197 6.18 14.70 12.70
N ILE A 198 6.05 13.43 13.11
CA ILE A 198 6.76 12.91 14.28
C ILE A 198 8.25 12.76 13.94
N GLY A 199 9.11 13.34 14.80
CA GLY A 199 10.54 13.50 14.58
C GLY A 199 10.94 14.90 14.13
N GLN A 200 9.95 15.75 13.79
CA GLN A 200 10.17 17.17 13.46
C GLN A 200 9.30 18.08 14.33
N ASP A 201 7.97 17.91 14.29
CA ASP A 201 7.02 18.75 15.04
C ASP A 201 6.84 18.25 16.47
N LYS A 202 6.94 16.95 16.68
CA LYS A 202 6.90 16.27 17.98
C LYS A 202 7.88 15.11 17.99
N SER A 203 8.50 14.86 19.14
CA SER A 203 9.33 13.68 19.40
C SER A 203 8.49 12.50 19.92
N LEU A 204 9.09 11.32 20.02
CA LEU A 204 8.46 10.18 20.71
C LEU A 204 8.33 10.44 22.21
N ASP A 205 9.25 11.22 22.82
CA ASP A 205 9.16 11.62 24.22
C ASP A 205 7.96 12.53 24.49
N ASP A 206 7.64 13.44 23.57
CA ASP A 206 6.45 14.28 23.68
C ASP A 206 5.18 13.43 23.68
N LEU A 207 5.12 12.40 22.85
CA LEU A 207 3.96 11.48 22.84
C LEU A 207 3.80 10.74 24.16
N PHE A 208 4.89 10.25 24.77
CA PHE A 208 4.84 9.63 26.09
C PHE A 208 4.46 10.65 27.17
N ALA A 209 4.98 11.88 27.11
CA ALA A 209 4.62 12.96 28.03
C ALA A 209 3.14 13.37 27.90
N GLU A 210 2.55 13.27 26.72
CA GLU A 210 1.11 13.45 26.48
C GLU A 210 0.25 12.29 27.02
N GLY A 211 0.87 11.26 27.58
CA GLY A 211 0.21 10.13 28.24
C GLY A 211 -0.18 8.98 27.31
N PHE A 212 0.49 8.81 26.19
CA PHE A 212 0.38 7.58 25.41
C PHE A 212 1.14 6.44 26.10
N ASP A 213 0.53 5.28 26.21
CA ASP A 213 1.12 4.09 26.84
C ASP A 213 2.10 3.35 25.95
N THR A 214 1.83 3.38 24.64
CA THR A 214 2.63 2.74 23.60
C THR A 214 2.51 3.50 22.29
N ILE A 215 3.55 3.35 21.45
CA ILE A 215 3.65 4.01 20.15
C ILE A 215 3.89 2.95 19.09
N PHE A 216 3.18 3.01 17.97
CA PHE A 216 3.44 2.22 16.77
C PHE A 216 3.98 3.11 15.65
N ILE A 217 5.08 2.70 15.02
CA ILE A 217 5.70 3.38 13.87
C ILE A 217 5.39 2.61 12.60
N GLY A 218 4.59 3.22 11.73
CA GLY A 218 4.20 2.67 10.42
C GLY A 218 4.41 3.67 9.29
N THR A 219 5.53 4.39 9.30
CA THR A 219 5.83 5.49 8.37
C THR A 219 6.15 5.04 6.94
N GLY A 220 6.39 3.73 6.70
CA GLY A 220 6.67 3.21 5.37
C GLY A 220 8.05 3.62 4.84
N THR A 221 8.13 3.79 3.51
CA THR A 221 9.38 4.11 2.79
C THR A 221 9.18 5.34 1.92
N HIS A 222 9.96 6.39 2.16
CA HIS A 222 9.82 7.68 1.48
C HIS A 222 11.09 8.17 0.78
N ILE A 223 12.27 7.60 1.10
CA ILE A 223 13.52 7.99 0.46
C ILE A 223 13.69 7.18 -0.82
N PRO A 224 13.79 7.82 -2.00
CA PRO A 224 14.04 7.11 -3.23
C PRO A 224 15.36 6.34 -3.20
N GLN A 225 15.40 5.18 -3.83
CA GLN A 225 16.66 4.51 -4.13
C GLN A 225 17.38 5.26 -5.22
N GLU A 226 18.68 5.50 -5.05
CA GLU A 226 19.52 6.15 -6.04
C GLU A 226 19.67 5.26 -7.27
N VAL A 227 19.44 5.84 -8.43
CA VAL A 227 19.88 5.33 -9.74
C VAL A 227 20.97 6.27 -10.21
N ARG A 228 22.21 5.79 -10.25
CA ARG A 228 23.34 6.60 -10.69
C ARG A 228 23.31 6.75 -12.20
N MET A 229 23.20 7.98 -12.66
CA MET A 229 23.26 8.37 -14.06
C MET A 229 24.14 9.59 -14.19
N GLU A 230 24.91 9.66 -15.27
CA GLU A 230 25.62 10.88 -15.62
C GLU A 230 24.63 12.00 -15.92
N ASN A 231 24.87 13.20 -15.42
CA ASN A 231 24.09 14.41 -15.67
C ASN A 231 22.62 14.35 -15.24
N ASP A 232 22.28 13.59 -14.19
CA ASP A 232 20.90 13.39 -13.69
C ASP A 232 20.33 14.56 -12.88
N GLN A 233 21.11 15.62 -12.66
CA GLN A 233 20.72 16.80 -11.90
C GLN A 233 20.02 17.89 -12.73
N ILE A 234 19.88 17.68 -14.03
CA ILE A 234 19.25 18.67 -14.93
C ILE A 234 17.72 18.63 -14.84
N THR A 235 17.08 19.73 -15.27
CA THR A 235 15.62 19.85 -15.25
C THR A 235 14.94 18.78 -16.11
N GLY A 236 14.00 18.06 -15.53
CA GLY A 236 13.22 17.03 -16.21
C GLY A 236 13.49 15.61 -15.71
N VAL A 237 14.42 15.43 -14.75
CA VAL A 237 14.63 14.17 -14.03
C VAL A 237 13.97 14.25 -12.66
N PHE A 238 13.08 13.30 -12.32
CA PHE A 238 12.39 13.27 -11.03
C PHE A 238 11.89 11.87 -10.67
N GLN A 239 11.43 11.72 -9.42
CA GLN A 239 10.96 10.45 -8.88
C GLN A 239 9.49 10.19 -9.22
N ALA A 240 9.12 8.92 -9.44
CA ALA A 240 7.74 8.53 -9.74
C ALA A 240 6.75 8.95 -8.64
N MET A 241 7.14 8.80 -7.37
CA MET A 241 6.28 9.22 -6.26
C MET A 241 6.03 10.73 -6.23
N TYR A 242 6.99 11.54 -6.69
CA TYR A 242 6.80 12.99 -6.82
C TYR A 242 5.68 13.31 -7.84
N LEU A 243 5.70 12.63 -9.00
CA LEU A 243 4.61 12.77 -9.98
C LEU A 243 3.27 12.36 -9.39
N LEU A 244 3.19 11.13 -8.83
CA LEU A 244 1.93 10.55 -8.35
C LEU A 244 1.32 11.38 -7.20
N THR A 245 2.16 11.83 -6.27
CA THR A 245 1.74 12.70 -5.16
C THR A 245 1.25 14.06 -5.65
N ASN A 246 1.98 14.71 -6.57
CA ASN A 246 1.58 16.02 -7.09
C ASN A 246 0.28 15.96 -7.89
N VAL A 247 0.08 14.90 -8.69
CA VAL A 247 -1.20 14.69 -9.38
C VAL A 247 -2.33 14.63 -8.37
N GLN A 248 -2.17 13.86 -7.28
CA GLN A 248 -3.20 13.75 -6.27
C GLN A 248 -3.45 15.05 -5.49
N LEU A 249 -2.40 15.81 -5.16
CA LEU A 249 -2.53 17.10 -4.49
C LEU A 249 -3.22 18.15 -5.37
N VAL A 250 -2.99 18.09 -6.69
CA VAL A 250 -3.70 18.94 -7.66
C VAL A 250 -5.17 18.53 -7.75
N GLU A 251 -5.47 17.23 -7.80
CA GLU A 251 -6.85 16.73 -7.80
C GLU A 251 -7.61 17.07 -6.51
N ASN A 252 -6.92 17.11 -5.39
CA ASN A 252 -7.46 17.57 -4.10
C ASN A 252 -7.66 19.10 -4.02
N GLY A 253 -7.10 19.87 -4.98
CA GLY A 253 -7.13 21.34 -4.94
C GLY A 253 -6.10 21.97 -4.00
N GLU A 254 -5.12 21.21 -3.55
CA GLU A 254 -4.06 21.67 -2.66
C GLU A 254 -2.87 22.31 -3.42
N LEU A 255 -2.69 21.91 -4.68
CA LEU A 255 -1.69 22.45 -5.58
C LEU A 255 -2.29 22.90 -6.91
N GLU A 256 -1.63 23.87 -7.55
CA GLU A 256 -1.96 24.31 -8.88
C GLU A 256 -1.53 23.28 -9.94
N LYS A 257 -2.19 23.25 -11.11
CA LYS A 257 -1.90 22.31 -12.21
C LYS A 257 -0.44 22.33 -12.68
N ASN A 258 0.24 23.47 -12.56
CA ASN A 258 1.64 23.63 -12.92
C ASN A 258 2.61 22.89 -11.99
N ALA A 259 2.16 22.40 -10.85
CA ALA A 259 2.94 21.54 -9.95
C ALA A 259 3.11 20.11 -10.50
N ILE A 260 2.30 19.70 -11.48
CA ILE A 260 2.50 18.41 -12.16
C ILE A 260 3.73 18.52 -13.07
N PRO A 261 4.76 17.66 -12.87
CA PRO A 261 6.06 17.84 -13.54
C PRO A 261 6.08 17.40 -15.01
N VAL A 262 5.00 16.83 -15.51
CA VAL A 262 4.79 16.47 -16.93
C VAL A 262 3.63 17.24 -17.53
N LYS A 263 3.65 17.43 -18.83
CA LYS A 263 2.59 18.13 -19.57
C LYS A 263 2.21 17.38 -20.84
N LYS A 264 1.08 17.75 -21.40
CA LYS A 264 0.63 17.25 -22.71
C LYS A 264 1.71 17.45 -23.77
N GLY A 265 2.00 16.38 -24.51
CA GLY A 265 3.00 16.38 -25.58
C GLY A 265 4.43 16.06 -25.15
N ASP A 266 4.73 15.89 -23.85
CA ASP A 266 6.05 15.42 -23.40
C ASP A 266 6.28 13.96 -23.83
N ARG A 267 7.52 13.65 -24.23
CA ARG A 267 8.02 12.29 -24.43
C ARG A 267 8.67 11.85 -23.12
N VAL A 268 8.18 10.76 -22.55
CA VAL A 268 8.54 10.35 -21.18
C VAL A 268 9.16 8.97 -21.17
N VAL A 269 10.29 8.80 -20.47
CA VAL A 269 10.79 7.49 -20.09
C VAL A 269 10.67 7.27 -18.58
N ILE A 270 10.22 6.09 -18.18
CA ILE A 270 10.13 5.66 -16.77
C ILE A 270 11.16 4.56 -16.55
N ILE A 271 12.08 4.76 -15.61
CA ILE A 271 13.14 3.81 -15.26
C ILE A 271 12.65 2.87 -14.17
N GLY A 272 12.56 1.57 -14.49
CA GLY A 272 12.15 0.50 -13.59
C GLY A 272 10.89 -0.22 -14.05
N GLY A 273 10.78 -1.52 -13.79
CA GLY A 273 9.70 -2.40 -14.25
C GLY A 273 8.77 -2.89 -13.13
N GLY A 274 8.61 -2.14 -12.03
CA GLY A 274 7.70 -2.48 -10.93
C GLY A 274 6.32 -1.84 -11.08
N ASN A 275 5.37 -2.18 -10.17
CA ASN A 275 4.01 -1.63 -10.20
C ASN A 275 3.98 -0.10 -10.14
N VAL A 276 4.90 0.53 -9.40
CA VAL A 276 5.00 2.01 -9.36
C VAL A 276 5.35 2.59 -10.73
N ALA A 277 6.18 1.88 -11.52
CA ALA A 277 6.49 2.29 -12.88
C ALA A 277 5.24 2.20 -13.79
N MET A 278 4.43 1.14 -13.64
CA MET A 278 3.15 1.00 -14.37
C MET A 278 2.18 2.12 -13.99
N ASP A 279 2.07 2.44 -12.70
CA ASP A 279 1.24 3.54 -12.21
C ASP A 279 1.67 4.90 -12.77
N ALA A 280 2.98 5.21 -12.75
CA ALA A 280 3.52 6.44 -13.30
C ALA A 280 3.33 6.53 -14.82
N ALA A 281 3.55 5.42 -15.54
CA ALA A 281 3.39 5.36 -16.99
C ALA A 281 1.95 5.61 -17.42
N ARG A 282 0.99 4.91 -16.83
CA ARG A 282 -0.44 5.08 -17.10
C ARG A 282 -0.91 6.49 -16.73
N THR A 283 -0.38 7.06 -15.64
CA THR A 283 -0.65 8.45 -15.26
C THR A 283 -0.15 9.41 -16.35
N CYS A 284 1.07 9.25 -16.88
CA CYS A 284 1.60 10.07 -17.98
C CYS A 284 0.75 9.95 -19.25
N VAL A 285 0.31 8.74 -19.63
CA VAL A 285 -0.61 8.56 -20.77
C VAL A 285 -1.89 9.37 -20.57
N ARG A 286 -2.51 9.29 -19.39
CA ARG A 286 -3.75 10.00 -19.04
C ARG A 286 -3.58 11.52 -18.96
N LEU A 287 -2.36 12.00 -18.66
CA LEU A 287 -2.01 13.42 -18.72
C LEU A 287 -1.75 13.92 -20.16
N GLY A 288 -1.78 13.01 -21.15
CA GLY A 288 -1.68 13.34 -22.58
C GLY A 288 -0.23 13.50 -23.08
N CYS A 289 0.73 12.83 -22.47
CA CYS A 289 2.10 12.73 -23.01
C CYS A 289 2.07 12.12 -24.42
N GLU A 290 2.99 12.57 -25.31
CA GLU A 290 3.07 12.11 -26.68
C GLU A 290 3.51 10.66 -26.79
N SER A 291 4.50 10.29 -25.99
CA SER A 291 4.97 8.91 -25.85
C SER A 291 5.40 8.62 -24.44
N VAL A 292 5.13 7.39 -23.99
CA VAL A 292 5.50 6.92 -22.65
C VAL A 292 6.15 5.56 -22.78
N THR A 293 7.43 5.46 -22.38
CA THR A 293 8.22 4.22 -22.45
C THR A 293 8.68 3.83 -21.05
N VAL A 294 8.41 2.60 -20.65
CA VAL A 294 9.00 1.98 -19.45
C VAL A 294 10.30 1.28 -19.86
N ALA A 295 11.42 1.69 -19.27
CA ALA A 295 12.73 1.10 -19.48
C ALA A 295 13.17 0.26 -18.27
N ASP A 296 13.44 -1.02 -18.48
CA ASP A 296 13.98 -1.92 -17.45
C ASP A 296 15.21 -2.68 -17.95
N ARG A 297 16.18 -2.87 -17.06
CA ARG A 297 17.41 -3.61 -17.38
C ARG A 297 17.20 -5.11 -17.61
N ARG A 298 16.09 -5.65 -17.18
CA ARG A 298 15.70 -7.07 -17.25
C ARG A 298 14.84 -7.36 -18.49
N SER A 299 14.56 -8.62 -18.70
CA SER A 299 13.55 -9.05 -19.68
C SER A 299 12.12 -8.87 -19.15
N GLN A 300 11.14 -9.03 -20.04
CA GLN A 300 9.72 -9.01 -19.66
C GLN A 300 9.39 -10.11 -18.63
N GLU A 301 9.96 -11.30 -18.77
CA GLU A 301 9.72 -12.46 -17.89
C GLU A 301 10.28 -12.24 -16.48
N GLN A 302 11.31 -11.39 -16.35
CA GLN A 302 11.94 -11.04 -15.07
C GLN A 302 11.36 -9.76 -14.47
N MET A 303 10.36 -9.17 -15.10
CA MET A 303 9.70 -7.96 -14.64
C MET A 303 9.07 -8.16 -13.24
N PRO A 304 9.27 -7.23 -12.29
CA PRO A 304 8.69 -7.36 -10.95
C PRO A 304 7.24 -6.89 -10.85
N ALA A 305 6.70 -6.19 -11.85
CA ALA A 305 5.31 -5.80 -11.89
C ALA A 305 4.40 -7.01 -12.07
N LEU A 306 3.16 -6.91 -11.61
CA LEU A 306 2.13 -7.89 -11.89
C LEU A 306 1.82 -7.95 -13.38
N LEU A 307 1.57 -9.13 -13.90
CA LEU A 307 1.25 -9.30 -15.31
C LEU A 307 0.00 -8.49 -15.71
N SER A 308 -1.01 -8.49 -14.86
CA SER A 308 -2.23 -7.68 -15.05
C SER A 308 -1.94 -6.19 -15.19
N GLU A 309 -1.08 -5.63 -14.35
CA GLU A 309 -0.69 -4.21 -14.42
C GLU A 309 0.10 -3.86 -15.69
N TYR A 310 0.96 -4.78 -16.12
CA TYR A 310 1.69 -4.67 -17.38
C TYR A 310 0.72 -4.70 -18.58
N GLU A 311 -0.22 -5.65 -18.61
CA GLU A 311 -1.19 -5.77 -19.70
C GLU A 311 -2.09 -4.54 -19.80
N GLU A 312 -2.56 -3.99 -18.67
CA GLU A 312 -3.32 -2.75 -18.63
C GLU A 312 -2.50 -1.56 -19.14
N ALA A 313 -1.25 -1.41 -18.69
CA ALA A 313 -0.37 -0.34 -19.16
C ALA A 313 -0.12 -0.43 -20.68
N ARG A 314 0.10 -1.64 -21.19
CA ARG A 314 0.26 -1.90 -22.62
C ARG A 314 -1.02 -1.59 -23.41
N ALA A 315 -2.18 -1.96 -22.89
CA ALA A 315 -3.46 -1.66 -23.51
C ALA A 315 -3.76 -0.15 -23.59
N GLU A 316 -3.25 0.64 -22.64
CA GLU A 316 -3.32 2.10 -22.65
C GLU A 316 -2.27 2.77 -23.57
N GLY A 317 -1.39 1.99 -24.22
CA GLY A 317 -0.42 2.49 -25.19
C GLY A 317 0.99 2.76 -24.64
N VAL A 318 1.29 2.31 -23.41
CA VAL A 318 2.65 2.36 -22.85
C VAL A 318 3.57 1.45 -23.66
N GLN A 319 4.73 1.97 -24.04
CA GLN A 319 5.80 1.24 -24.71
C GLN A 319 6.78 0.65 -23.69
N PHE A 320 7.49 -0.41 -24.07
CA PHE A 320 8.45 -1.08 -23.19
C PHE A 320 9.78 -1.26 -23.89
N GLN A 321 10.86 -0.80 -23.24
CA GLN A 321 12.24 -1.01 -23.63
C GLN A 321 12.91 -1.92 -22.60
N TRP A 322 12.94 -3.20 -22.90
CA TRP A 322 13.62 -4.20 -22.08
C TRP A 322 15.13 -4.18 -22.35
N PHE A 323 15.90 -4.73 -21.40
CA PHE A 323 17.36 -4.78 -21.44
C PHE A 323 18.01 -3.39 -21.57
N ALA A 324 17.43 -2.38 -20.92
CA ALA A 324 17.92 -1.02 -20.90
C ALA A 324 18.38 -0.62 -19.49
N SER A 325 19.67 -0.61 -19.25
CA SER A 325 20.26 -0.16 -17.98
C SER A 325 20.57 1.34 -18.07
N PRO A 326 20.07 2.18 -17.16
CA PRO A 326 20.31 3.62 -17.21
C PRO A 326 21.80 3.95 -17.03
N VAL A 327 22.32 4.87 -17.82
CA VAL A 327 23.71 5.31 -17.79
C VAL A 327 23.82 6.82 -17.61
N GLY A 328 23.01 7.61 -18.32
CA GLY A 328 23.09 9.04 -18.26
C GLY A 328 21.94 9.77 -18.95
N VAL A 329 21.99 11.08 -18.85
CA VAL A 329 21.01 12.01 -19.40
C VAL A 329 21.69 12.92 -20.41
N GLU A 330 21.17 12.98 -21.64
CA GLU A 330 21.59 13.94 -22.66
C GLU A 330 20.82 15.25 -22.46
N GLY A 331 21.55 16.36 -22.67
CA GLY A 331 21.02 17.72 -22.52
C GLY A 331 21.94 18.59 -21.69
N THR A 332 21.72 19.91 -21.75
CA THR A 332 22.54 20.89 -21.00
C THR A 332 21.77 21.39 -19.77
N ASP A 333 20.63 22.05 -19.99
CA ASP A 333 19.79 22.62 -18.90
C ASP A 333 18.54 21.77 -18.62
N LYS A 334 18.14 20.98 -19.59
CA LYS A 334 16.96 20.11 -19.53
C LYS A 334 17.22 18.80 -20.23
N VAL A 335 16.40 17.80 -19.91
CA VAL A 335 16.43 16.49 -20.56
C VAL A 335 16.12 16.63 -22.06
N GLU A 336 16.95 16.04 -22.91
CA GLU A 336 16.77 15.90 -24.35
C GLU A 336 16.88 14.45 -24.80
N GLY A 337 17.50 13.58 -23.97
CA GLY A 337 17.62 12.15 -24.25
C GLY A 337 17.97 11.33 -23.01
N PHE A 338 17.59 10.06 -23.07
CA PHE A 338 17.92 9.03 -22.10
C PHE A 338 18.97 8.08 -22.67
N LYS A 339 20.16 8.08 -22.08
CA LYS A 339 21.27 7.20 -22.45
C LYS A 339 21.25 5.94 -21.61
N TYR A 340 21.27 4.79 -22.25
CA TYR A 340 21.26 3.50 -21.60
C TYR A 340 22.24 2.50 -22.25
N GLU A 341 22.71 1.54 -21.44
CA GLU A 341 23.47 0.39 -21.92
C GLU A 341 22.51 -0.74 -22.28
N VAL A 342 22.72 -1.35 -23.42
CA VAL A 342 21.99 -2.56 -23.82
C VAL A 342 22.50 -3.74 -23.00
N MET A 343 21.58 -4.41 -22.29
CA MET A 343 21.88 -5.60 -21.49
C MET A 343 21.65 -6.88 -22.30
N ALA A 344 22.22 -7.99 -21.83
CA ALA A 344 21.96 -9.31 -22.36
C ALA A 344 21.80 -10.33 -21.23
N LEU A 345 21.11 -11.42 -21.49
CA LEU A 345 21.06 -12.56 -20.56
C LEU A 345 22.42 -13.25 -20.52
N ASN A 346 22.80 -13.72 -19.34
CA ASN A 346 23.93 -14.62 -19.20
C ASN A 346 23.66 -15.95 -19.91
N GLU A 347 24.70 -16.73 -20.23
CA GLU A 347 24.59 -18.03 -20.90
C GLU A 347 23.70 -19.02 -20.13
N ASP A 348 23.68 -18.92 -18.80
CA ASP A 348 22.83 -19.73 -17.91
C ASP A 348 21.36 -19.25 -17.85
N GLY A 349 21.03 -18.12 -18.48
CA GLY A 349 19.71 -17.49 -18.46
C GLY A 349 19.29 -16.89 -17.11
N ALA A 350 20.13 -17.01 -16.07
CA ALA A 350 19.74 -16.62 -14.70
C ALA A 350 20.08 -15.17 -14.34
N GLY A 351 21.03 -14.53 -15.02
CA GLY A 351 21.49 -13.18 -14.79
C GLY A 351 21.50 -12.33 -16.04
N ILE A 352 21.86 -11.05 -15.88
CA ILE A 352 22.03 -10.10 -16.96
C ILE A 352 23.41 -9.44 -16.86
N HIS A 353 24.01 -9.07 -17.99
CA HIS A 353 25.26 -8.33 -18.06
C HIS A 353 25.18 -7.21 -19.09
N GLY A 354 26.02 -6.20 -18.94
CA GLY A 354 26.19 -5.12 -19.91
C GLY A 354 26.90 -5.61 -21.16
N THR A 355 26.44 -5.19 -22.33
CA THR A 355 27.05 -5.57 -23.62
C THR A 355 28.14 -4.60 -24.07
N GLY A 356 28.32 -3.49 -23.35
CA GLY A 356 29.20 -2.38 -23.79
C GLY A 356 28.61 -1.56 -24.95
N LYS A 357 27.36 -1.81 -25.35
CA LYS A 357 26.68 -1.04 -26.40
C LYS A 357 25.73 -0.04 -25.74
N TYR A 358 25.85 1.21 -26.16
CA TYR A 358 25.06 2.30 -25.64
C TYR A 358 24.09 2.83 -26.70
N GLN A 359 22.91 3.24 -26.25
CA GLN A 359 21.89 3.87 -27.09
C GLN A 359 21.32 5.09 -26.37
N VAL A 360 20.78 6.02 -27.17
CA VAL A 360 20.11 7.22 -26.70
C VAL A 360 18.69 7.23 -27.23
N MET A 361 17.71 7.38 -26.31
CA MET A 361 16.30 7.56 -26.62
C MET A 361 15.95 9.04 -26.45
N PRO A 362 15.47 9.73 -27.50
CA PRO A 362 15.02 11.11 -27.39
C PRO A 362 13.81 11.23 -26.48
N VAL A 363 13.93 11.96 -25.37
CA VAL A 363 12.87 12.17 -24.37
C VAL A 363 12.96 13.56 -23.76
N ASP A 364 11.85 14.06 -23.22
CA ASP A 364 11.75 15.36 -22.56
C ASP A 364 11.74 15.24 -21.03
N LYS A 365 11.39 14.05 -20.52
CA LYS A 365 11.32 13.75 -19.08
C LYS A 365 11.85 12.34 -18.78
N ILE A 366 12.51 12.21 -17.64
CA ILE A 366 12.95 10.94 -17.06
C ILE A 366 12.35 10.79 -15.68
N ILE A 367 11.61 9.71 -15.46
CA ILE A 367 10.95 9.40 -14.20
C ILE A 367 11.58 8.16 -13.58
N ILE A 368 12.11 8.29 -12.37
CA ILE A 368 12.78 7.19 -11.67
C ILE A 368 11.77 6.45 -10.79
N ALA A 369 11.56 5.15 -11.06
CA ALA A 369 10.67 4.25 -10.34
C ALA A 369 11.44 3.01 -9.80
N ALA A 370 12.65 3.21 -9.29
CA ALA A 370 13.59 2.16 -8.88
C ALA A 370 13.40 1.66 -7.43
N GLY A 371 12.32 2.08 -6.76
CA GLY A 371 11.99 1.71 -5.38
C GLY A 371 12.40 2.76 -4.35
N HIS A 372 12.05 2.48 -3.08
CA HIS A 372 12.22 3.39 -1.95
C HIS A 372 12.83 2.66 -0.76
N LYS A 373 13.46 3.40 0.14
CA LYS A 373 13.97 2.99 1.44
C LYS A 373 13.36 3.83 2.56
N PRO A 374 13.32 3.34 3.80
CA PRO A 374 12.73 4.09 4.91
C PRO A 374 13.56 5.30 5.30
N ASN A 375 12.91 6.31 5.82
CA ASN A 375 13.54 7.42 6.52
C ASN A 375 13.34 7.25 8.03
N ALA A 376 13.82 6.15 8.57
CA ALA A 376 13.68 5.85 9.99
C ALA A 376 14.46 6.86 10.87
N ARG A 377 15.46 7.53 10.31
CA ARG A 377 16.23 8.55 11.04
C ARG A 377 15.37 9.71 11.50
N LEU A 378 14.38 10.12 10.70
CA LEU A 378 13.46 11.20 11.09
C LEU A 378 12.63 10.86 12.33
N VAL A 379 12.34 9.57 12.55
CA VAL A 379 11.65 9.08 13.74
C VAL A 379 12.64 8.69 14.85
N GLY A 380 13.85 8.30 14.47
CA GLY A 380 14.88 7.74 15.36
C GLY A 380 15.92 8.75 15.86
N GLU A 381 16.10 9.89 15.18
CA GLU A 381 17.11 10.87 15.55
C GLU A 381 16.75 11.52 16.91
N GLY A 382 17.60 11.32 17.92
CA GLY A 382 17.30 11.69 19.31
C GLY A 382 16.43 10.70 20.11
N ASN A 383 15.86 9.65 19.46
CA ASN A 383 14.91 8.73 20.10
C ASN A 383 15.47 7.32 20.39
N ASN A 384 16.76 7.10 20.17
CA ASN A 384 17.47 5.83 20.43
C ASN A 384 16.91 4.60 19.68
N LEU A 385 16.29 4.79 18.52
CA LEU A 385 15.86 3.68 17.67
C LEU A 385 17.05 3.11 16.89
N ARG A 386 17.25 1.80 16.94
CA ARG A 386 18.23 1.10 16.12
C ARG A 386 17.66 0.81 14.74
N VAL A 387 18.45 1.08 13.72
CA VAL A 387 18.17 0.78 12.33
C VAL A 387 19.29 -0.05 11.72
N ASP A 388 18.99 -0.78 10.63
CA ASP A 388 20.02 -1.45 9.85
C ASP A 388 20.77 -0.45 8.95
N GLU A 389 21.76 -0.95 8.19
CA GLU A 389 22.60 -0.15 7.28
C GLU A 389 21.77 0.57 6.18
N LYS A 390 20.57 0.06 5.87
CA LYS A 390 19.64 0.61 4.87
C LYS A 390 18.59 1.54 5.48
N GLY A 391 18.58 1.70 6.81
CA GLY A 391 17.66 2.55 7.53
C GLY A 391 16.34 1.88 7.96
N TYR A 392 16.21 0.54 7.84
CA TYR A 392 15.04 -0.19 8.36
C TYR A 392 15.12 -0.31 9.88
N ILE A 393 13.98 -0.08 10.55
CA ILE A 393 13.91 -0.19 12.01
C ILE A 393 14.09 -1.66 12.41
N LEU A 394 14.99 -1.90 13.37
CA LEU A 394 15.20 -3.22 13.96
C LEU A 394 14.16 -3.47 15.05
N THR A 395 13.51 -4.63 14.98
CA THR A 395 12.47 -5.05 15.95
C THR A 395 12.78 -6.41 16.54
N SER A 396 12.20 -6.69 17.72
CA SER A 396 12.30 -7.98 18.39
C SER A 396 11.21 -8.95 17.91
N GLU A 397 11.47 -10.25 18.11
CA GLU A 397 10.47 -11.30 17.91
C GLU A 397 9.56 -11.47 19.16
N GLU A 398 10.05 -11.12 20.35
CA GLU A 398 9.29 -11.17 21.59
C GLU A 398 9.57 -9.94 22.49
N PRO A 399 8.57 -9.09 22.72
CA PRO A 399 7.27 -9.05 22.04
C PRO A 399 7.43 -8.63 20.58
N TYR A 400 6.68 -9.26 19.67
CA TYR A 400 6.83 -9.03 18.24
C TYR A 400 6.65 -7.57 17.87
N GLY A 401 7.57 -7.06 17.07
CA GLY A 401 7.52 -5.69 16.54
C GLY A 401 8.03 -4.62 17.51
N MET A 402 8.45 -4.94 18.75
CA MET A 402 9.02 -3.94 19.66
C MET A 402 10.41 -3.53 19.16
N THR A 403 10.67 -2.23 19.15
CA THR A 403 11.95 -1.65 18.73
C THR A 403 12.99 -1.74 19.84
N SER A 404 14.18 -1.16 19.65
CA SER A 404 15.18 -0.99 20.70
C SER A 404 14.73 -0.05 21.82
N ARG A 405 13.62 0.65 21.67
CA ARG A 405 13.03 1.52 22.68
C ARG A 405 11.78 0.88 23.25
N GLU A 406 11.75 0.72 24.58
CA GLU A 406 10.62 0.13 25.29
C GLU A 406 9.31 0.89 25.03
N GLY A 407 8.22 0.14 24.78
CA GLY A 407 6.91 0.67 24.49
C GLY A 407 6.74 1.25 23.08
N VAL A 408 7.79 1.21 22.25
CA VAL A 408 7.75 1.64 20.86
C VAL A 408 7.83 0.43 19.94
N PHE A 409 6.81 0.28 19.10
CA PHE A 409 6.67 -0.82 18.15
C PHE A 409 6.77 -0.29 16.72
N ALA A 410 7.12 -1.13 15.77
CA ALA A 410 7.17 -0.77 14.36
C ALA A 410 6.72 -1.93 13.48
N GLY A 411 6.21 -1.62 12.29
CA GLY A 411 5.78 -2.62 11.32
C GLY A 411 5.47 -2.04 9.94
N GLY A 412 5.24 -2.93 8.98
CA GLY A 412 5.08 -2.57 7.58
C GLY A 412 6.42 -2.29 6.89
N ASP A 413 6.40 -1.47 5.84
CA ASP A 413 7.55 -1.26 4.95
C ASP A 413 8.75 -0.59 5.64
N VAL A 414 8.55 0.09 6.77
CA VAL A 414 9.63 0.69 7.57
C VAL A 414 10.52 -0.36 8.24
N VAL A 415 10.05 -1.61 8.36
CA VAL A 415 10.74 -2.76 8.95
C VAL A 415 11.06 -3.83 7.90
N HIS A 416 10.07 -4.23 7.10
CA HIS A 416 10.10 -5.47 6.31
C HIS A 416 10.40 -5.29 4.82
N LYS A 417 10.80 -4.12 4.36
CA LYS A 417 10.96 -3.70 2.97
C LYS A 417 9.62 -3.49 2.24
N PRO A 418 9.59 -2.57 1.26
CA PRO A 418 8.38 -2.31 0.48
C PRO A 418 7.91 -3.55 -0.27
N ALA A 419 6.63 -3.89 -0.13
CA ALA A 419 6.05 -5.01 -0.83
C ALA A 419 4.62 -4.70 -1.28
N THR A 420 3.63 -5.08 -0.50
CA THR A 420 2.21 -4.91 -0.84
C THR A 420 1.42 -4.39 0.34
N VAL A 421 0.28 -3.75 0.07
CA VAL A 421 -0.64 -3.26 1.10
C VAL A 421 -0.95 -4.36 2.13
N VAL A 422 -1.33 -5.55 1.67
CA VAL A 422 -1.72 -6.65 2.56
C VAL A 422 -0.55 -7.24 3.36
N LEU A 423 0.69 -7.18 2.84
CA LEU A 423 1.87 -7.60 3.61
C LEU A 423 2.21 -6.60 4.72
N ALA A 424 2.10 -5.29 4.44
CA ALA A 424 2.24 -4.26 5.47
C ALA A 424 1.19 -4.43 6.57
N MET A 425 -0.06 -4.77 6.20
CA MET A 425 -1.14 -5.09 7.14
C MET A 425 -0.84 -6.33 7.98
N ARG A 426 -0.29 -7.41 7.38
CA ARG A 426 0.08 -8.63 8.11
C ARG A 426 1.07 -8.34 9.22
N GLU A 427 2.13 -7.63 8.91
CA GLU A 427 3.18 -7.32 9.90
C GLU A 427 2.65 -6.37 10.98
N ALA A 428 1.79 -5.43 10.61
CA ALA A 428 1.09 -4.57 11.56
C ALA A 428 0.21 -5.38 12.54
N LYS A 429 -0.53 -6.38 12.05
CA LYS A 429 -1.38 -7.25 12.91
C LYS A 429 -0.56 -8.05 13.90
N LYS A 430 0.60 -8.58 13.50
CA LYS A 430 1.50 -9.26 14.43
C LYS A 430 2.05 -8.32 15.51
N ALA A 431 2.35 -7.06 15.13
CA ALA A 431 2.79 -6.06 16.09
C ALA A 431 1.69 -5.71 17.11
N VAL A 432 0.40 -5.73 16.71
CA VAL A 432 -0.71 -5.53 17.64
C VAL A 432 -0.70 -6.55 18.78
N ASP A 433 -0.46 -7.84 18.49
CA ASP A 433 -0.38 -8.87 19.52
C ASP A 433 0.76 -8.56 20.52
N GLY A 434 1.92 -8.11 20.04
CA GLY A 434 3.04 -7.68 20.87
C GLY A 434 2.72 -6.44 21.72
N MET A 435 2.06 -5.45 21.13
CA MET A 435 1.63 -4.20 21.80
C MET A 435 0.63 -4.49 22.92
N VAL A 436 -0.38 -5.31 22.65
CA VAL A 436 -1.40 -5.67 23.64
C VAL A 436 -0.78 -6.39 24.82
N LYS A 437 0.06 -7.40 24.57
CA LYS A 437 0.80 -8.14 25.61
C LYS A 437 1.65 -7.20 26.48
N TYR A 438 2.35 -6.26 25.85
CA TYR A 438 3.15 -5.26 26.57
C TYR A 438 2.27 -4.37 27.47
N MET A 439 1.19 -3.83 26.96
CA MET A 439 0.29 -2.95 27.71
C MET A 439 -0.42 -3.68 28.87
N GLU A 440 -0.81 -4.92 28.67
CA GLU A 440 -1.40 -5.75 29.74
C GLU A 440 -0.40 -6.00 30.89
N ILE A 441 0.86 -6.31 30.57
CA ILE A 441 1.91 -6.50 31.57
C ILE A 441 2.16 -5.19 32.33
N LYS A 442 2.32 -4.07 31.61
CA LYS A 442 2.53 -2.74 32.21
C LYS A 442 1.39 -2.38 33.15
N ARG A 443 0.15 -2.59 32.73
CA ARG A 443 -1.03 -2.35 33.57
C ARG A 443 -1.05 -3.21 34.84
N ALA A 444 -0.71 -4.51 34.71
CA ALA A 444 -0.63 -5.41 35.86
C ALA A 444 0.44 -4.97 36.86
N MET A 445 1.61 -4.51 36.38
CA MET A 445 2.67 -3.99 37.24
C MET A 445 2.25 -2.72 37.99
N THR A 446 1.59 -1.77 37.32
CA THR A 446 1.08 -0.53 37.94
C THR A 446 0.06 -0.83 39.05
N ILE A 447 -0.85 -1.80 38.81
CA ILE A 447 -1.83 -2.23 39.83
C ILE A 447 -1.14 -2.89 41.02
N ALA A 448 -0.11 -3.72 40.78
CA ALA A 448 0.65 -4.37 41.85
C ALA A 448 1.45 -3.36 42.70
N GLU A 449 1.96 -2.31 42.10
CA GLU A 449 2.65 -1.20 42.81
C GLU A 449 1.69 -0.34 43.61
N ALA A 450 0.50 -0.05 43.09
CA ALA A 450 -0.53 0.73 43.80
C ALA A 450 -1.13 -0.01 45.01
N ASN A 451 -1.00 -1.34 45.05
CA ASN A 451 -1.49 -2.18 46.17
C ASN A 451 -0.40 -2.48 47.22
N LYS A 452 0.80 -1.94 47.06
CA LYS A 452 1.89 -1.97 48.06
C LYS A 452 1.90 -0.73 48.92
#